data_69b67333d71a7f6bef4592c74741a042
#
_entry.id   69b67333d71a7f6bef4592c74741a042
#
_cell.length_a   1.000
_cell.length_b   1.000
_cell.length_c   1.000
_cell.angle_alpha   90.00
_cell.angle_beta   90.00
_cell.angle_gamma   90.00
#
_symmetry.space_group_name_H-M   'P 1'
#
loop_
_entity.id
_entity.type
_entity.pdbx_description
1 polymer ?
#
loop_
_entity_poly.entity_id
_entity_poly.type
_entity_poly.pdbx_seq_one_letter_code
_entity_poly.pdbx_strand_id
1 'polypeptide(L)'
;RHAFPAPRQPSAHAGLFDLLHMGAAASHARTKTLETAMGPILFRSFCPPSFVERLRPDSGLHSFARLPEREHHLLLDIAKSPDCALTLAYTPAGEIVGQVTIAPADEWWEDIEDLYEVAVEVSVNWRRATIARTLLSFALELDALEDMIFFAIGLSWHWNAKDLGISLHHYRALIAHLFGTQGFVEYPLTDPDVSKERTNVPLARIGKRIDKHVANQFLSRLLSPDSFGRF
;
A
#
# COMPACT_ATOMS: atom_id res chain seq x y z
N ARG A 1 16.82 -2.29 -5.85
CA ARG A 1 16.82 -1.65 -4.51
C ARG A 1 15.69 -0.63 -4.50
N HIS A 2 14.45 -1.03 -4.33
CA HIS A 2 13.38 -0.09 -3.99
C HIS A 2 13.48 0.16 -2.49
N ALA A 3 14.29 1.16 -2.11
CA ALA A 3 14.17 1.81 -0.81
C ALA A 3 12.94 2.70 -0.90
N PHE A 4 12.13 2.78 0.16
CA PHE A 4 11.10 3.82 0.27
C PHE A 4 11.75 5.18 0.01
N PRO A 5 11.11 6.06 -0.78
CA PRO A 5 11.67 7.36 -1.09
C PRO A 5 11.93 8.16 0.19
N ALA A 6 13.01 8.94 0.17
CA ALA A 6 13.31 9.87 1.25
C ALA A 6 12.16 10.88 1.42
N PRO A 7 11.89 11.39 2.63
CA PRO A 7 10.81 12.34 2.87
C PRO A 7 10.99 13.57 1.97
N ARG A 8 9.95 13.87 1.18
CA ARG A 8 9.90 15.04 0.31
C ARG A 8 9.78 16.33 1.14
N GLN A 9 10.26 17.44 0.59
CA GLN A 9 9.86 18.74 1.08
C GLN A 9 8.36 18.95 0.81
N PRO A 10 7.60 19.58 1.74
CA PRO A 10 6.15 19.70 1.60
C PRO A 10 5.82 20.44 0.28
N SER A 11 5.10 19.75 -0.60
CA SER A 11 4.49 20.36 -1.79
C SER A 11 3.30 21.21 -1.34
N ALA A 12 2.98 22.25 -2.11
CA ALA A 12 1.91 23.20 -1.80
C ALA A 12 0.48 22.62 -1.94
N HIS A 13 0.31 21.33 -2.05
CA HIS A 13 -0.96 20.66 -2.31
C HIS A 13 -1.51 19.91 -1.11
N ALA A 14 -2.77 20.17 -0.83
CA ALA A 14 -3.56 19.76 0.32
C ALA A 14 -3.94 18.26 0.40
N GLY A 15 -3.28 17.38 -0.32
CA GLY A 15 -3.59 15.95 -0.48
C GLY A 15 -3.77 15.14 0.81
N LEU A 16 -3.18 13.97 0.85
CA LEU A 16 -3.20 13.07 2.02
C LEU A 16 -2.68 13.75 3.30
N PHE A 17 -1.70 14.68 3.16
CA PHE A 17 -1.16 15.48 4.27
C PHE A 17 -2.25 16.27 5.00
N ASP A 18 -3.14 16.98 4.29
CA ASP A 18 -4.20 17.77 4.94
C ASP A 18 -5.27 16.90 5.57
N LEU A 19 -5.59 15.74 4.96
CA LEU A 19 -6.43 14.73 5.57
C LEU A 19 -5.87 14.24 6.91
N LEU A 20 -4.54 14.14 7.00
CA LEU A 20 -3.87 13.65 8.21
C LEU A 20 -3.70 14.76 9.26
N HIS A 21 -3.61 16.06 8.86
CA HIS A 21 -3.16 17.16 9.75
C HIS A 21 -4.21 18.23 10.04
N MET A 22 -5.27 18.40 9.26
CA MET A 22 -6.31 19.43 9.51
C MET A 22 -7.21 19.13 10.73
N GLY A 23 -6.62 18.84 11.86
CA GLY A 23 -7.34 18.57 13.13
C GLY A 23 -8.03 17.21 13.16
N ALA A 24 -7.82 16.41 12.16
CA ALA A 24 -8.57 15.22 11.87
C ALA A 24 -7.81 13.91 12.10
N ALA A 25 -6.50 13.93 12.35
CA ALA A 25 -5.73 12.71 12.57
C ALA A 25 -6.30 11.84 13.71
N ALA A 26 -6.81 12.47 14.78
CA ALA A 26 -7.54 11.76 15.84
C ALA A 26 -8.98 11.38 15.43
N SER A 27 -9.59 12.12 14.50
CA SER A 27 -10.98 11.91 14.06
C SER A 27 -11.11 10.89 12.93
N HIS A 28 -10.04 10.62 12.19
CA HIS A 28 -10.01 9.64 11.10
C HIS A 28 -9.47 8.26 11.52
N ALA A 29 -8.84 8.15 12.70
CA ALA A 29 -8.43 6.87 13.25
C ALA A 29 -9.66 6.01 13.54
N ARG A 30 -9.90 5.04 12.66
CA ARG A 30 -10.99 4.06 12.81
C ARG A 30 -10.44 2.76 13.34
N THR A 31 -11.28 2.01 14.00
CA THR A 31 -10.98 0.65 14.46
C THR A 31 -12.06 -0.33 14.01
N LYS A 32 -11.67 -1.56 13.75
CA LYS A 32 -12.56 -2.67 13.37
C LYS A 32 -12.04 -3.96 13.98
N THR A 33 -12.92 -4.91 14.24
CA THR A 33 -12.56 -6.26 14.68
C THR A 33 -13.04 -7.29 13.65
N LEU A 34 -12.24 -8.31 13.39
CA LEU A 34 -12.57 -9.47 12.59
C LEU A 34 -12.34 -10.73 13.42
N GLU A 35 -13.37 -11.52 13.61
CA GLU A 35 -13.23 -12.84 14.21
C GLU A 35 -12.65 -13.82 13.18
N THR A 36 -11.60 -14.52 13.57
CA THR A 36 -10.95 -15.55 12.75
C THR A 36 -10.87 -16.88 13.51
N ALA A 37 -10.59 -17.96 12.81
CA ALA A 37 -10.35 -19.26 13.44
C ALA A 37 -9.14 -19.26 14.39
N MET A 38 -8.24 -18.27 14.27
CA MET A 38 -7.05 -18.12 15.11
C MET A 38 -7.27 -17.08 16.23
N GLY A 39 -8.48 -16.56 16.38
CA GLY A 39 -8.84 -15.51 17.32
C GLY A 39 -9.12 -14.16 16.66
N PRO A 40 -9.52 -13.15 17.47
CA PRO A 40 -9.85 -11.83 16.96
C PRO A 40 -8.63 -11.08 16.43
N ILE A 41 -8.81 -10.41 15.28
CA ILE A 41 -7.86 -9.47 14.71
C ILE A 41 -8.46 -8.07 14.76
N LEU A 42 -7.69 -7.15 15.30
CA LEU A 42 -8.02 -5.74 15.41
C LEU A 42 -7.40 -4.99 14.23
N PHE A 43 -8.15 -4.05 13.66
CA PHE A 43 -7.68 -3.16 12.59
C PHE A 43 -7.69 -1.73 13.11
N ARG A 44 -6.67 -0.97 12.74
CA ARG A 44 -6.60 0.46 13.01
C ARG A 44 -6.05 1.20 11.80
N SER A 45 -6.77 2.21 11.32
CA SER A 45 -6.29 3.12 10.28
C SER A 45 -5.55 4.32 10.88
N PHE A 46 -4.69 4.96 10.09
CA PHE A 46 -3.90 6.14 10.48
C PHE A 46 -3.15 5.93 11.80
N CYS A 47 -2.37 4.85 11.86
CA CYS A 47 -1.60 4.48 13.05
C CYS A 47 -0.51 5.52 13.34
N PRO A 48 -0.55 6.24 14.48
CA PRO A 48 0.52 7.17 14.86
C PRO A 48 1.75 6.39 15.35
N PRO A 49 2.96 7.00 15.33
CA PRO A 49 4.19 6.37 15.78
C PRO A 49 4.09 5.77 17.19
N SER A 50 3.49 6.52 18.13
CA SER A 50 3.30 6.07 19.53
C SER A 50 2.41 4.83 19.67
N PHE A 51 1.59 4.53 18.68
CA PHE A 51 0.81 3.29 18.64
C PHE A 51 1.67 2.15 18.09
N VAL A 52 2.40 2.37 17.00
CA VAL A 52 3.28 1.37 16.37
C VAL A 52 4.39 0.92 17.31
N GLU A 53 4.99 1.83 18.09
CA GLU A 53 6.03 1.55 19.09
C GLU A 53 5.64 0.49 20.12
N ARG A 54 4.35 0.35 20.41
CA ARG A 54 3.83 -0.62 21.40
C ARG A 54 3.54 -2.00 20.80
N LEU A 55 3.63 -2.12 19.49
CA LEU A 55 3.36 -3.35 18.76
C LEU A 55 4.68 -4.00 18.33
N ARG A 56 4.61 -5.25 17.92
CA ARG A 56 5.74 -5.99 17.33
C ARG A 56 5.27 -6.75 16.10
N PRO A 57 6.06 -6.79 15.01
CA PRO A 57 5.72 -7.58 13.83
C PRO A 57 5.70 -9.07 14.14
N ASP A 58 4.72 -9.77 13.58
CA ASP A 58 4.73 -11.23 13.49
C ASP A 58 5.92 -11.69 12.63
N SER A 59 6.51 -12.82 12.97
CA SER A 59 7.69 -13.38 12.29
C SER A 59 7.48 -13.68 10.81
N GLY A 60 6.24 -13.80 10.37
CA GLY A 60 5.86 -14.03 8.99
C GLY A 60 5.71 -12.75 8.15
N LEU A 61 5.89 -11.56 8.73
CA LEU A 61 6.02 -10.29 8.01
C LEU A 61 7.49 -10.09 7.63
N HIS A 62 7.83 -10.25 6.35
CA HIS A 62 9.21 -10.16 5.88
C HIS A 62 9.34 -9.89 4.38
N SER A 63 8.25 -9.53 3.70
CA SER A 63 8.27 -9.30 2.25
C SER A 63 9.00 -8.02 1.88
N PHE A 64 8.87 -6.96 2.68
CA PHE A 64 9.49 -5.67 2.41
C PHE A 64 10.86 -5.52 3.05
N ALA A 65 11.03 -5.88 4.31
CA ALA A 65 12.28 -5.68 5.03
C ALA A 65 13.09 -6.96 5.27
N ARG A 66 12.56 -8.14 4.94
CA ARG A 66 13.16 -9.47 5.09
C ARG A 66 13.46 -9.92 6.52
N LEU A 67 13.39 -9.03 7.51
CA LEU A 67 13.60 -9.31 8.92
C LEU A 67 12.54 -8.56 9.75
N PRO A 68 11.88 -9.19 10.74
CA PRO A 68 10.83 -8.56 11.53
C PRO A 68 11.27 -7.26 12.24
N GLU A 69 12.50 -7.20 12.71
CA GLU A 69 13.05 -5.98 13.35
C GLU A 69 13.17 -4.81 12.38
N ARG A 70 13.62 -5.09 11.15
CA ARG A 70 13.68 -4.08 10.09
C ARG A 70 12.29 -3.69 9.61
N GLU A 71 11.37 -4.63 9.59
CA GLU A 71 9.95 -4.37 9.30
C GLU A 71 9.37 -3.39 10.31
N HIS A 72 9.62 -3.58 11.61
CA HIS A 72 9.16 -2.65 12.64
C HIS A 72 9.72 -1.23 12.47
N HIS A 73 11.01 -1.09 12.17
CA HIS A 73 11.61 0.21 11.88
C HIS A 73 10.97 0.87 10.64
N LEU A 74 10.75 0.10 9.58
CA LEU A 74 10.09 0.58 8.38
C LEU A 74 8.68 1.11 8.67
N LEU A 75 7.87 0.36 9.44
CA LEU A 75 6.52 0.78 9.84
C LEU A 75 6.55 2.05 10.71
N LEU A 76 7.54 2.18 11.59
CA LEU A 76 7.74 3.38 12.39
C LEU A 76 8.12 4.58 11.54
N ASP A 77 8.99 4.41 10.54
CA ASP A 77 9.40 5.48 9.64
C ASP A 77 8.23 5.95 8.77
N ILE A 78 7.41 5.02 8.28
CA ILE A 78 6.16 5.34 7.57
C ILE A 78 5.20 6.10 8.49
N ALA A 79 5.00 5.64 9.72
CA ALA A 79 4.11 6.29 10.67
C ALA A 79 4.58 7.69 11.10
N LYS A 80 5.88 7.99 11.03
CA LYS A 80 6.47 9.31 11.30
C LYS A 80 6.39 10.26 10.11
N SER A 81 6.25 9.71 8.90
CA SER A 81 6.18 10.52 7.69
C SER A 81 4.82 11.24 7.62
N PRO A 82 4.81 12.57 7.46
CA PRO A 82 3.57 13.33 7.38
C PRO A 82 2.75 13.01 6.13
N ASP A 83 3.40 12.55 5.05
CA ASP A 83 2.78 12.29 3.74
C ASP A 83 2.35 10.84 3.56
N CYS A 84 2.50 9.99 4.59
CA CYS A 84 2.17 8.58 4.55
C CYS A 84 1.00 8.25 5.47
N ALA A 85 0.23 7.23 5.08
CA ALA A 85 -0.79 6.64 5.95
C ALA A 85 -0.49 5.16 6.19
N LEU A 86 -0.58 4.75 7.45
CA LEU A 86 -0.37 3.37 7.88
C LEU A 86 -1.65 2.80 8.48
N THR A 87 -2.11 1.67 7.94
CA THR A 87 -3.20 0.87 8.49
C THR A 87 -2.67 -0.48 8.90
N LEU A 88 -2.93 -0.90 10.13
CA LEU A 88 -2.45 -2.15 10.70
C LEU A 88 -3.58 -3.12 11.03
N ALA A 89 -3.31 -4.41 10.85
CA ALA A 89 -4.01 -5.51 11.45
C ALA A 89 -3.12 -6.13 12.53
N TYR A 90 -3.65 -6.31 13.74
CA TYR A 90 -2.87 -6.79 14.88
C TYR A 90 -3.71 -7.63 15.83
N THR A 91 -3.05 -8.50 16.59
CA THR A 91 -3.69 -9.32 17.62
C THR A 91 -3.94 -8.51 18.90
N PRO A 92 -4.86 -8.94 19.80
CA PRO A 92 -5.00 -8.34 21.13
C PRO A 92 -3.71 -8.34 21.97
N ALA A 93 -2.79 -9.27 21.67
CA ALA A 93 -1.47 -9.34 22.31
C ALA A 93 -0.46 -8.30 21.77
N GLY A 94 -0.85 -7.48 20.79
CA GLY A 94 0.00 -6.45 20.20
C GLY A 94 0.94 -6.94 19.11
N GLU A 95 0.64 -8.05 18.45
CA GLU A 95 1.43 -8.58 17.35
C GLU A 95 0.84 -8.12 16.01
N ILE A 96 1.64 -7.43 15.17
CA ILE A 96 1.23 -6.94 13.86
C ILE A 96 1.22 -8.13 12.90
N VAL A 97 0.06 -8.43 12.34
CA VAL A 97 -0.14 -9.56 11.43
C VAL A 97 -0.37 -9.13 9.97
N GLY A 98 -0.55 -7.83 9.75
CA GLY A 98 -0.68 -7.27 8.41
C GLY A 98 -0.65 -5.76 8.41
N GLN A 99 -0.35 -5.20 7.25
CA GLN A 99 -0.22 -3.77 7.03
C GLN A 99 -0.74 -3.35 5.66
N VAL A 100 -1.25 -2.12 5.56
CA VAL A 100 -1.40 -1.36 4.32
C VAL A 100 -0.70 -0.02 4.54
N THR A 101 0.18 0.30 3.60
CA THR A 101 0.85 1.61 3.54
C THR A 101 0.34 2.38 2.33
N ILE A 102 0.11 3.67 2.51
CA ILE A 102 -0.16 4.63 1.45
C ILE A 102 0.92 5.69 1.57
N ALA A 103 1.71 5.86 0.53
CA ALA A 103 2.82 6.81 0.49
C ALA A 103 2.80 7.57 -0.85
N PRO A 104 3.35 8.79 -0.93
CA PRO A 104 3.56 9.45 -2.21
C PRO A 104 4.28 8.51 -3.18
N ALA A 105 3.88 8.52 -4.45
CA ALA A 105 4.59 7.77 -5.48
C ALA A 105 6.03 8.26 -5.62
N ASP A 106 6.92 7.46 -6.20
CA ASP A 106 8.34 7.76 -6.30
C ASP A 106 8.66 8.99 -7.18
N GLU A 107 9.95 9.38 -7.25
CA GLU A 107 10.42 10.56 -7.98
C GLU A 107 10.03 10.56 -9.47
N TRP A 108 9.84 9.38 -10.05
CA TRP A 108 9.44 9.25 -11.45
C TRP A 108 8.03 9.80 -11.72
N TRP A 109 7.19 9.87 -10.69
CA TRP A 109 5.82 10.36 -10.72
C TRP A 109 5.66 11.76 -10.10
N GLU A 110 6.74 12.46 -9.77
CA GLU A 110 6.71 13.68 -8.95
C GLU A 110 5.88 14.83 -9.53
N ASP A 111 5.68 14.86 -10.85
CA ASP A 111 4.89 15.85 -11.57
C ASP A 111 3.38 15.51 -11.64
N ILE A 112 2.96 14.37 -11.10
CA ILE A 112 1.55 13.97 -11.04
C ILE A 112 1.04 14.19 -9.61
N GLU A 113 0.11 15.13 -9.52
CA GLU A 113 -0.50 15.50 -8.24
C GLU A 113 -1.41 14.38 -7.74
N ASP A 114 -1.56 14.28 -6.41
CA ASP A 114 -2.45 13.36 -5.71
C ASP A 114 -2.28 11.88 -6.10
N LEU A 115 -1.07 11.49 -6.50
CA LEU A 115 -0.70 10.11 -6.80
C LEU A 115 0.03 9.46 -5.64
N TYR A 116 -0.51 8.34 -5.18
CA TYR A 116 0.02 7.58 -4.04
C TYR A 116 0.24 6.12 -4.40
N GLU A 117 1.31 5.55 -3.87
CA GLU A 117 1.56 4.11 -3.93
C GLU A 117 0.89 3.41 -2.75
N VAL A 118 0.29 2.25 -3.04
CA VAL A 118 -0.35 1.39 -2.04
C VAL A 118 0.37 0.05 -1.99
N ALA A 119 0.86 -0.31 -0.82
CA ALA A 119 1.41 -1.63 -0.56
C ALA A 119 0.61 -2.35 0.52
N VAL A 120 0.45 -3.67 0.37
CA VAL A 120 -0.23 -4.53 1.35
C VAL A 120 0.60 -5.77 1.63
N GLU A 121 0.72 -6.10 2.90
CA GLU A 121 1.31 -7.35 3.34
C GLU A 121 0.48 -7.98 4.47
N VAL A 122 0.37 -9.30 4.44
CA VAL A 122 -0.16 -10.09 5.55
C VAL A 122 0.83 -11.21 5.84
N SER A 123 1.14 -11.38 7.12
CA SER A 123 2.01 -12.45 7.60
C SER A 123 1.64 -13.80 7.02
N VAL A 124 2.64 -14.58 6.62
CA VAL A 124 2.46 -15.95 6.13
C VAL A 124 1.77 -16.84 7.16
N ASN A 125 1.94 -16.57 8.45
CA ASN A 125 1.34 -17.29 9.55
C ASN A 125 -0.18 -17.03 9.66
N TRP A 126 -0.67 -15.92 9.11
CA TRP A 126 -2.05 -15.44 9.20
C TRP A 126 -2.79 -15.42 7.86
N ARG A 127 -2.23 -16.04 6.84
CA ARG A 127 -2.90 -16.14 5.52
C ARG A 127 -4.16 -17.00 5.60
N ARG A 128 -5.08 -16.79 4.64
CA ARG A 128 -6.39 -17.47 4.52
C ARG A 128 -7.48 -16.99 5.49
N ALA A 129 -7.20 -16.02 6.35
CA ALA A 129 -8.18 -15.47 7.30
C ALA A 129 -8.91 -14.21 6.78
N THR A 130 -8.96 -13.98 5.46
CA THR A 130 -9.56 -12.80 4.81
C THR A 130 -8.96 -11.46 5.25
N ILE A 131 -7.86 -11.49 6.02
CA ILE A 131 -7.22 -10.30 6.61
C ILE A 131 -6.81 -9.31 5.52
N ALA A 132 -6.14 -9.76 4.44
CA ALA A 132 -5.70 -8.87 3.36
C ALA A 132 -6.84 -8.06 2.73
N ARG A 133 -7.98 -8.73 2.45
CA ARG A 133 -9.17 -8.08 1.90
C ARG A 133 -9.76 -7.07 2.86
N THR A 134 -9.93 -7.46 4.13
CA THR A 134 -10.49 -6.59 5.16
C THR A 134 -9.58 -5.38 5.40
N LEU A 135 -8.27 -5.60 5.45
CA LEU A 135 -7.26 -4.58 5.69
C LEU A 135 -7.23 -3.56 4.56
N LEU A 136 -7.16 -4.03 3.30
CA LEU A 136 -7.14 -3.16 2.12
C LEU A 136 -8.46 -2.36 1.99
N SER A 137 -9.61 -3.02 2.16
CA SER A 137 -10.90 -2.35 2.17
C SER A 137 -10.96 -1.27 3.25
N PHE A 138 -10.55 -1.61 4.47
CA PHE A 138 -10.58 -0.70 5.61
C PHE A 138 -9.63 0.50 5.44
N ALA A 139 -8.46 0.31 4.81
CA ALA A 139 -7.53 1.39 4.51
C ALA A 139 -8.08 2.37 3.47
N LEU A 140 -8.85 1.87 2.47
CA LEU A 140 -9.31 2.65 1.31
C LEU A 140 -10.79 3.11 1.39
N GLU A 141 -11.44 2.96 2.53
CA GLU A 141 -12.89 3.19 2.68
C GLU A 141 -13.27 4.68 2.85
N LEU A 142 -12.31 5.60 2.99
CA LEU A 142 -12.58 7.02 3.20
C LEU A 142 -13.00 7.71 1.91
N ASP A 143 -14.08 8.49 1.97
CA ASP A 143 -14.60 9.28 0.84
C ASP A 143 -13.57 10.27 0.28
N ALA A 144 -12.76 10.88 1.14
CA ALA A 144 -11.72 11.82 0.73
C ALA A 144 -10.64 11.18 -0.18
N LEU A 145 -10.48 9.85 -0.18
CA LEU A 145 -9.58 9.15 -1.07
C LEU A 145 -10.09 9.09 -2.53
N GLU A 146 -11.34 9.50 -2.77
CA GLU A 146 -11.88 9.64 -4.13
C GLU A 146 -11.34 10.86 -4.89
N ASP A 147 -10.57 11.72 -4.24
CA ASP A 147 -9.84 12.83 -4.85
C ASP A 147 -8.39 12.45 -5.25
N MET A 148 -7.99 11.18 -5.13
CA MET A 148 -6.63 10.69 -5.30
C MET A 148 -6.54 9.58 -6.35
N ILE A 149 -5.33 9.40 -6.89
CA ILE A 149 -4.95 8.22 -7.68
C ILE A 149 -4.11 7.30 -6.81
N PHE A 150 -4.45 6.02 -6.80
CA PHE A 150 -3.68 4.99 -6.13
C PHE A 150 -3.06 4.04 -7.13
N PHE A 151 -1.76 3.79 -6.95
CA PHE A 151 -0.99 2.90 -7.79
C PHE A 151 -0.39 1.77 -6.95
N ALA A 152 -0.35 0.57 -7.47
CA ALA A 152 0.28 -0.58 -6.82
C ALA A 152 0.98 -1.43 -7.87
N ILE A 153 2.21 -1.84 -7.60
CA ILE A 153 2.95 -2.76 -8.46
C ILE A 153 3.18 -4.06 -7.70
N GLY A 154 2.54 -5.12 -8.14
CA GLY A 154 2.83 -6.47 -7.67
C GLY A 154 4.08 -7.00 -8.35
N LEU A 155 5.22 -7.01 -7.66
CA LEU A 155 6.49 -7.49 -8.15
C LEU A 155 6.69 -8.95 -7.72
N SER A 156 6.81 -9.85 -8.70
CA SER A 156 6.80 -11.32 -8.44
C SER A 156 7.97 -11.81 -7.58
N TRP A 157 9.10 -11.09 -7.53
CA TRP A 157 10.22 -11.46 -6.67
C TRP A 157 10.02 -11.17 -5.18
N HIS A 158 8.98 -10.41 -4.82
CA HIS A 158 8.52 -10.22 -3.44
C HIS A 158 7.54 -11.29 -2.98
N TRP A 159 7.07 -12.15 -3.91
CA TRP A 159 5.99 -13.08 -3.60
C TRP A 159 6.49 -14.39 -3.05
N ASN A 160 5.89 -14.82 -1.97
CA ASN A 160 6.16 -16.11 -1.35
C ASN A 160 5.25 -17.21 -1.94
N ALA A 161 5.27 -17.37 -3.27
CA ALA A 161 4.42 -18.32 -3.98
C ALA A 161 4.80 -19.78 -3.67
N LYS A 162 6.10 -20.06 -3.43
CA LYS A 162 6.61 -21.41 -3.12
C LYS A 162 6.02 -21.97 -1.84
N ASP A 163 5.96 -21.18 -0.77
CA ASP A 163 5.43 -21.62 0.52
C ASP A 163 3.92 -21.85 0.47
N LEU A 164 3.23 -21.23 -0.48
CA LEU A 164 1.82 -21.47 -0.75
C LEU A 164 1.58 -22.65 -1.69
N GLY A 165 2.62 -23.20 -2.30
CA GLY A 165 2.51 -24.28 -3.28
C GLY A 165 1.75 -23.88 -4.55
N ILE A 166 1.79 -22.61 -4.95
CA ILE A 166 1.11 -22.09 -6.15
C ILE A 166 2.08 -21.47 -7.14
N SER A 167 1.69 -21.41 -8.42
CA SER A 167 2.48 -20.74 -9.44
C SER A 167 2.48 -19.22 -9.27
N LEU A 168 3.51 -18.55 -9.79
CA LEU A 168 3.55 -17.08 -9.85
C LEU A 168 2.35 -16.49 -10.61
N HIS A 169 1.89 -17.15 -11.67
CA HIS A 169 0.69 -16.71 -12.39
C HIS A 169 -0.58 -16.78 -11.53
N HIS A 170 -0.70 -17.83 -10.71
CA HIS A 170 -1.81 -17.94 -9.77
C HIS A 170 -1.71 -16.86 -8.70
N TYR A 171 -0.51 -16.61 -8.16
CA TYR A 171 -0.30 -15.54 -7.18
C TYR A 171 -0.63 -14.16 -7.77
N ARG A 172 -0.20 -13.89 -9.01
CA ARG A 172 -0.57 -12.69 -9.76
C ARG A 172 -2.08 -12.49 -9.83
N ALA A 173 -2.81 -13.55 -10.17
CA ALA A 173 -4.27 -13.51 -10.25
C ALA A 173 -4.91 -13.21 -8.88
N LEU A 174 -4.36 -13.74 -7.78
CA LEU A 174 -4.81 -13.45 -6.42
C LEU A 174 -4.60 -11.97 -6.06
N ILE A 175 -3.45 -11.39 -6.40
CA ILE A 175 -3.17 -9.96 -6.18
C ILE A 175 -4.12 -9.09 -7.00
N ALA A 176 -4.24 -9.37 -8.30
CA ALA A 176 -5.16 -8.63 -9.17
C ALA A 176 -6.62 -8.71 -8.67
N HIS A 177 -7.06 -9.88 -8.22
CA HIS A 177 -8.38 -10.06 -7.63
C HIS A 177 -8.54 -9.28 -6.32
N LEU A 178 -7.56 -9.35 -5.42
CA LEU A 178 -7.58 -8.64 -4.14
C LEU A 178 -7.76 -7.14 -4.35
N PHE A 179 -6.91 -6.53 -5.16
CA PHE A 179 -6.98 -5.11 -5.46
C PHE A 179 -8.22 -4.74 -6.28
N GLY A 180 -8.64 -5.61 -7.21
CA GLY A 180 -9.85 -5.44 -8.00
C GLY A 180 -11.12 -5.31 -7.13
N THR A 181 -11.17 -5.95 -5.95
CA THR A 181 -12.26 -5.77 -4.98
C THR A 181 -12.36 -4.35 -4.43
N GLN A 182 -11.32 -3.54 -4.59
CA GLN A 182 -11.24 -2.14 -4.17
C GLN A 182 -11.24 -1.16 -5.36
N GLY A 183 -11.64 -1.62 -6.53
CA GLY A 183 -11.77 -0.78 -7.72
C GLY A 183 -10.46 -0.52 -8.48
N PHE A 184 -9.39 -1.23 -8.13
CA PHE A 184 -8.17 -1.19 -8.95
C PHE A 184 -8.37 -1.96 -10.24
N VAL A 185 -7.78 -1.42 -11.30
CA VAL A 185 -7.75 -2.01 -12.64
C VAL A 185 -6.30 -2.24 -13.04
N GLU A 186 -6.03 -3.30 -13.77
CA GLU A 186 -4.72 -3.54 -14.35
C GLU A 186 -4.49 -2.61 -15.55
N TYR A 187 -3.34 -1.96 -15.57
CA TYR A 187 -2.89 -1.12 -16.68
C TYR A 187 -1.60 -1.67 -17.27
N PRO A 188 -1.43 -1.60 -18.60
CA PRO A 188 -0.13 -1.87 -19.19
C PRO A 188 0.87 -0.82 -18.70
N LEU A 189 2.02 -1.26 -18.26
CA LEU A 189 3.13 -0.39 -17.87
C LEU A 189 4.30 -0.67 -18.80
N THR A 190 4.87 0.37 -19.41
CA THR A 190 5.97 0.26 -20.36
C THR A 190 7.35 0.24 -19.69
N ASP A 191 7.40 0.42 -18.35
CA ASP A 191 8.64 0.30 -17.59
C ASP A 191 9.33 -1.04 -17.86
N PRO A 192 10.57 -1.04 -18.40
CA PRO A 192 11.30 -2.26 -18.73
C PRO A 192 11.54 -3.17 -17.53
N ASP A 193 11.73 -2.60 -16.32
CA ASP A 193 12.00 -3.39 -15.12
C ASP A 193 10.76 -4.10 -14.60
N VAL A 194 9.57 -3.57 -14.88
CA VAL A 194 8.29 -4.20 -14.54
C VAL A 194 7.79 -5.09 -15.67
N SER A 195 7.86 -4.62 -16.93
CA SER A 195 7.26 -5.29 -18.10
C SER A 195 8.02 -6.53 -18.58
N LYS A 196 9.32 -6.65 -18.28
CA LYS A 196 10.15 -7.83 -18.61
C LYS A 196 9.64 -9.11 -17.93
N GLU A 197 9.07 -8.98 -16.74
CA GLU A 197 8.54 -10.12 -15.99
C GLU A 197 7.01 -10.14 -16.10
N ARG A 198 6.49 -11.07 -16.90
CA ARG A 198 5.04 -11.19 -17.19
C ARG A 198 4.17 -11.48 -15.98
N THR A 199 4.76 -11.93 -14.89
CA THR A 199 4.05 -12.19 -13.64
C THR A 199 3.88 -10.93 -12.79
N ASN A 200 4.60 -9.86 -13.08
CA ASN A 200 4.34 -8.57 -12.44
C ASN A 200 2.97 -8.03 -12.83
N VAL A 201 2.34 -7.27 -11.93
CA VAL A 201 1.01 -6.71 -12.15
C VAL A 201 0.96 -5.26 -11.70
N PRO A 202 0.96 -4.30 -12.64
CA PRO A 202 0.68 -2.89 -12.32
C PRO A 202 -0.82 -2.67 -12.23
N LEU A 203 -1.26 -2.08 -11.14
CA LEU A 203 -2.66 -1.85 -10.80
C LEU A 203 -2.86 -0.39 -10.41
N ALA A 204 -3.94 0.22 -10.83
CA ALA A 204 -4.28 1.58 -10.40
C ALA A 204 -5.78 1.72 -10.14
N ARG A 205 -6.11 2.61 -9.20
CA ARG A 205 -7.45 3.10 -8.93
C ARG A 205 -7.45 4.62 -9.09
N ILE A 206 -8.21 5.13 -10.03
CA ILE A 206 -8.43 6.56 -10.21
C ILE A 206 -9.68 6.93 -9.43
N GLY A 207 -9.55 7.85 -8.47
CA GLY A 207 -10.67 8.33 -7.67
C GLY A 207 -11.71 9.03 -8.53
N LYS A 208 -12.96 9.00 -8.08
CA LYS A 208 -14.11 9.51 -8.88
C LYS A 208 -14.13 11.02 -9.05
N ARG A 209 -13.43 11.75 -8.16
CA ARG A 209 -13.39 13.23 -8.17
C ARG A 209 -12.06 13.79 -8.64
N ILE A 210 -11.12 12.92 -9.03
CA ILE A 210 -9.83 13.35 -9.56
C ILE A 210 -10.04 14.24 -10.81
N ASP A 211 -9.23 15.29 -10.95
CA ASP A 211 -9.28 16.13 -12.13
C ASP A 211 -8.92 15.34 -13.39
N LYS A 212 -9.67 15.56 -14.47
CA LYS A 212 -9.49 14.84 -15.74
C LYS A 212 -8.10 15.09 -16.36
N HIS A 213 -7.51 16.26 -16.13
CA HIS A 213 -6.18 16.55 -16.63
C HIS A 213 -5.14 15.70 -15.92
N VAL A 214 -5.21 15.62 -14.59
CA VAL A 214 -4.34 14.77 -13.76
C VAL A 214 -4.49 13.28 -14.11
N ALA A 215 -5.74 12.81 -14.26
CA ALA A 215 -6.00 11.43 -14.69
C ALA A 215 -5.39 11.13 -16.06
N ASN A 216 -5.54 12.03 -17.04
CA ASN A 216 -4.97 11.86 -18.37
C ASN A 216 -3.42 11.91 -18.36
N GLN A 217 -2.83 12.77 -17.54
CA GLN A 217 -1.39 12.85 -17.36
C GLN A 217 -0.84 11.52 -16.81
N PHE A 218 -1.48 10.96 -15.78
CA PHE A 218 -1.14 9.66 -15.22
C PHE A 218 -1.23 8.54 -16.28
N LEU A 219 -2.36 8.44 -16.99
CA LEU A 219 -2.56 7.42 -18.01
C LEU A 219 -1.55 7.56 -19.17
N SER A 220 -1.25 8.78 -19.59
CA SER A 220 -0.25 9.02 -20.62
C SER A 220 1.15 8.59 -20.19
N ARG A 221 1.50 8.82 -18.92
CA ARG A 221 2.78 8.39 -18.35
C ARG A 221 2.91 6.87 -18.29
N LEU A 222 1.85 6.14 -17.90
CA LEU A 222 1.84 4.67 -17.90
C LEU A 222 2.17 4.07 -19.27
N LEU A 223 1.75 4.73 -20.35
CA LEU A 223 1.86 4.23 -21.71
C LEU A 223 3.04 4.81 -22.49
N SER A 224 3.83 5.72 -21.90
CA SER A 224 4.92 6.41 -22.60
C SER A 224 6.23 5.62 -22.50
N PRO A 225 6.75 5.10 -23.61
CA PRO A 225 8.03 4.37 -23.62
C PRO A 225 9.25 5.26 -23.36
N ASP A 226 9.14 6.57 -23.62
CA ASP A 226 10.27 7.53 -23.52
C ASP A 226 10.55 8.00 -22.09
N SER A 227 9.73 7.60 -21.13
CA SER A 227 9.81 8.05 -19.74
C SER A 227 10.93 7.38 -18.95
N PHE A 228 11.49 6.27 -19.43
CA PHE A 228 12.46 5.43 -18.72
C PHE A 228 13.90 5.58 -19.20
N GLY A 229 14.20 6.53 -20.06
CA GLY A 229 15.46 6.67 -20.79
C GLY A 229 16.38 7.82 -20.37
N ARG A 230 16.31 8.32 -19.12
CA ARG A 230 17.26 9.32 -18.62
C ARG A 230 17.84 8.89 -17.26
N PHE A 231 18.82 8.04 -17.33
CA PHE A 231 19.82 7.86 -16.30
C PHE A 231 21.16 8.41 -16.81
#